data_5fdbb96bf2bdf75841487a771ab4e6e9
#
_entry.id   5fdbb96bf2bdf75841487a771ab4e6e9
#
_cell.length_a   1.000
_cell.length_b   1.000
_cell.length_c   1.000
_cell.angle_alpha   90.00
_cell.angle_beta   90.00
_cell.angle_gamma   90.00
#
_symmetry.space_group_name_H-M   'P 1'
#
loop_
_entity.id
_entity.type
_entity.pdbx_description
1 polymer ?
#
loop_
_entity_poly.entity_id
_entity_poly.type
_entity_poly.pdbx_seq_one_letter_code
_entity_poly.pdbx_strand_id
1 'polypeptide(L)'
;SEKGSDAQAEINISFDDAAFGADRVITLSDANGKSQNLKVHIPAGINEGQSIRLKGKGNPGIGGAEAGDLLLKVHVGTRPGYERKGMDVYTSTEVPFTTAVLGGEIIVPTLYGNVSCKLREGTRCGLKIRLAGKGIVSMKDPKVKGDQYVTIQIAVPQNLTAEAKEKLREFAAACEKGRR
;
A
#
# COMPACT_ATOMS: atom_id res chain seq x y z
N SER A 1 37.79 2.56 29.15
CA SER A 1 36.94 1.93 28.16
C SER A 1 35.87 2.89 27.62
N GLU A 2 35.67 2.93 26.36
CA GLU A 2 34.67 3.78 25.70
C GLU A 2 33.69 2.93 24.93
N LYS A 3 32.38 3.24 25.11
CA LYS A 3 31.33 2.59 24.30
C LYS A 3 31.51 2.96 22.82
N GLY A 4 31.26 2.02 21.92
CA GLY A 4 31.33 2.25 20.50
C GLY A 4 30.25 3.24 20.05
N SER A 5 30.55 3.95 18.97
CA SER A 5 29.57 4.86 18.36
C SER A 5 28.54 4.08 17.57
N ASP A 6 27.38 4.72 17.37
CA ASP A 6 26.35 4.16 16.50
C ASP A 6 26.78 4.26 15.02
N ALA A 7 26.40 3.28 14.24
CA ALA A 7 26.59 3.29 12.80
C ALA A 7 25.25 3.46 12.11
N GLN A 8 25.27 3.91 10.86
CA GLN A 8 24.08 4.11 10.05
C GLN A 8 24.22 3.40 8.71
N ALA A 9 23.12 2.82 8.24
CA ALA A 9 23.02 2.23 6.91
C ALA A 9 21.60 2.42 6.40
N GLU A 10 21.41 2.22 5.11
CA GLU A 10 20.11 2.33 4.46
C GLU A 10 19.76 0.99 3.83
N ILE A 11 18.48 0.61 3.90
CA ILE A 11 17.98 -0.61 3.28
C ILE A 11 16.70 -0.32 2.52
N ASN A 12 16.49 -1.10 1.46
CA ASN A 12 15.24 -1.09 0.71
C ASN A 12 14.36 -2.24 1.18
N ILE A 13 13.12 -1.94 1.48
CA ILE A 13 12.10 -2.93 1.84
C ILE A 13 10.92 -2.79 0.90
N SER A 14 10.15 -3.86 0.73
CA SER A 14 8.96 -3.81 -0.11
C SER A 14 7.83 -3.06 0.60
N PHE A 15 6.86 -2.59 -0.20
CA PHE A 15 5.62 -2.03 0.34
C PHE A 15 4.96 -3.02 1.32
N ASP A 16 4.88 -4.29 0.93
CA ASP A 16 4.22 -5.32 1.75
C ASP A 16 4.98 -5.59 3.04
N ASP A 17 6.31 -5.59 3.01
CA ASP A 17 7.13 -5.71 4.22
C ASP A 17 6.82 -4.59 5.21
N ALA A 18 6.68 -3.36 4.70
CA ALA A 18 6.34 -2.21 5.54
C ALA A 18 4.90 -2.27 6.04
N ALA A 19 3.98 -2.73 5.21
CA ALA A 19 2.56 -2.81 5.56
C ALA A 19 2.25 -3.89 6.59
N PHE A 20 2.86 -5.07 6.44
CA PHE A 20 2.52 -6.25 7.23
C PHE A 20 3.59 -6.64 8.24
N GLY A 21 4.76 -6.01 8.18
CA GLY A 21 5.92 -6.47 8.92
C GLY A 21 6.54 -7.71 8.28
N ALA A 22 7.80 -7.94 8.57
CA ALA A 22 8.51 -9.10 8.07
C ALA A 22 9.78 -9.32 8.87
N ASP A 23 10.27 -10.55 8.85
CA ASP A 23 11.60 -10.87 9.32
C ASP A 23 12.48 -11.11 8.09
N ARG A 24 13.59 -10.38 8.00
CA ARG A 24 14.51 -10.46 6.86
C ARG A 24 15.93 -10.63 7.34
N VAL A 25 16.73 -11.34 6.54
CA VAL A 25 18.17 -11.37 6.70
C VAL A 25 18.75 -10.42 5.67
N ILE A 26 19.52 -9.45 6.14
CA ILE A 26 20.21 -8.51 5.27
C ILE A 26 21.71 -8.72 5.35
N THR A 27 22.41 -8.44 4.25
CA THR A 27 23.86 -8.53 4.17
C THR A 27 24.42 -7.13 4.06
N LEU A 28 25.29 -6.76 4.99
CA LEU A 28 25.97 -5.47 4.98
C LEU A 28 27.47 -5.70 4.97
N SER A 29 28.17 -4.83 4.24
CA SER A 29 29.63 -4.82 4.22
C SER A 29 30.15 -3.75 5.17
N ASP A 30 31.15 -4.10 5.99
CA ASP A 30 31.82 -3.13 6.84
C ASP A 30 32.90 -2.35 6.06
N ALA A 31 33.57 -1.40 6.76
CA ALA A 31 34.63 -0.59 6.15
C ALA A 31 35.82 -1.40 5.64
N ASN A 32 36.00 -2.62 6.14
CA ASN A 32 37.07 -3.53 5.74
C ASN A 32 36.64 -4.49 4.62
N GLY A 33 35.44 -4.32 4.06
CA GLY A 33 34.88 -5.14 3.00
C GLY A 33 34.37 -6.49 3.49
N LYS A 34 34.32 -6.73 4.80
CA LYS A 34 33.79 -7.96 5.38
C LYS A 34 32.28 -7.90 5.41
N SER A 35 31.63 -8.92 4.86
CA SER A 35 30.17 -9.04 4.86
C SER A 35 29.67 -9.62 6.17
N GLN A 36 28.54 -9.10 6.64
CA GLN A 36 27.85 -9.58 7.82
C GLN A 36 26.38 -9.79 7.49
N ASN A 37 25.84 -10.94 7.88
CA ASN A 37 24.40 -11.22 7.75
C ASN A 37 23.71 -10.86 9.06
N LEU A 38 22.68 -10.03 8.97
CA LEU A 38 21.92 -9.56 10.13
C LEU A 38 20.46 -9.92 9.99
N LYS A 39 19.89 -10.47 11.06
CA LYS A 39 18.44 -10.66 11.15
C LYS A 39 17.79 -9.35 11.54
N VAL A 40 16.82 -8.93 10.76
CA VAL A 40 16.10 -7.67 10.97
C VAL A 40 14.61 -7.94 11.05
N HIS A 41 14.01 -7.50 12.15
CA HIS A 41 12.56 -7.48 12.28
C HIS A 41 12.04 -6.14 11.79
N ILE A 42 11.25 -6.16 10.72
CA ILE A 42 10.61 -4.97 10.17
C ILE A 42 9.23 -4.85 10.82
N PRO A 43 9.00 -3.83 11.65
CA PRO A 43 7.69 -3.71 12.31
C PRO A 43 6.62 -3.32 11.30
N ALA A 44 5.44 -3.95 11.42
CA ALA A 44 4.30 -3.59 10.60
C ALA A 44 3.91 -2.13 10.80
N GLY A 45 3.68 -1.42 9.72
CA GLY A 45 3.30 -0.01 9.75
C GLY A 45 4.47 0.97 9.65
N ILE A 46 5.70 0.49 9.53
CA ILE A 46 6.86 1.37 9.39
C ILE A 46 6.70 2.31 8.18
N ASN A 47 7.17 3.55 8.34
CA ASN A 47 7.08 4.57 7.30
C ASN A 47 8.41 4.76 6.58
N GLU A 48 8.34 5.30 5.37
CA GLU A 48 9.51 5.75 4.62
C GLU A 48 10.39 6.63 5.50
N GLY A 49 11.69 6.35 5.49
CA GLY A 49 12.67 7.16 6.21
C GLY A 49 12.80 6.87 7.70
N GLN A 50 11.98 6.00 8.26
CA GLN A 50 12.18 5.58 9.66
C GLN A 50 13.36 4.63 9.77
N SER A 51 13.95 4.59 10.96
CA SER A 51 15.10 3.73 11.23
C SER A 51 14.74 2.61 12.19
N ILE A 52 15.33 1.44 11.90
CA ILE A 52 15.27 0.26 12.77
C ILE A 52 16.58 0.19 13.52
N ARG A 53 16.52 0.10 14.85
CA ARG A 53 17.72 0.00 15.69
C ARG A 53 18.10 -1.45 15.94
N LEU A 54 19.32 -1.81 15.57
CA LEU A 54 19.90 -3.12 15.89
C LEU A 54 20.95 -2.92 16.99
N LYS A 55 20.61 -3.34 18.19
CA LYS A 55 21.47 -3.17 19.34
C LYS A 55 22.78 -3.96 19.21
N GLY A 56 23.88 -3.29 19.54
CA GLY A 56 25.20 -3.89 19.57
C GLY A 56 25.80 -4.18 18.20
N LYS A 57 25.17 -3.70 17.11
CA LYS A 57 25.65 -3.95 15.74
C LYS A 57 26.32 -2.73 15.10
N GLY A 58 26.58 -1.69 15.89
CA GLY A 58 27.31 -0.51 15.46
C GLY A 58 28.82 -0.70 15.55
N ASN A 59 29.55 0.40 15.74
CA ASN A 59 31.00 0.38 15.85
C ASN A 59 31.44 -0.28 17.16
N PRO A 60 32.56 -1.01 17.15
CA PRO A 60 33.05 -1.69 18.36
C PRO A 60 33.48 -0.68 19.42
N GLY A 61 33.31 -1.05 20.67
CA GLY A 61 33.84 -0.30 21.81
C GLY A 61 35.33 -0.48 21.97
N ILE A 62 35.90 0.32 22.83
CA ILE A 62 37.34 0.30 23.16
C ILE A 62 37.51 -0.22 24.57
N GLY A 63 38.51 -1.08 24.78
CA GLY A 63 38.86 -1.58 26.11
C GLY A 63 37.81 -2.47 26.75
N GLY A 64 37.14 -3.31 25.96
CA GLY A 64 36.10 -4.23 26.42
C GLY A 64 34.74 -3.58 26.61
N ALA A 65 34.57 -2.32 26.22
CA ALA A 65 33.28 -1.63 26.29
C ALA A 65 32.32 -2.15 25.19
N GLU A 66 31.03 -1.93 25.39
CA GLU A 66 30.00 -2.35 24.45
C GLU A 66 30.12 -1.68 23.09
N ALA A 67 29.76 -2.40 22.05
CA ALA A 67 29.56 -1.79 20.72
C ALA A 67 28.37 -0.84 20.73
N GLY A 68 28.39 0.13 19.84
CA GLY A 68 27.22 0.96 19.57
C GLY A 68 26.14 0.20 18.82
N ASP A 69 25.13 0.90 18.41
CA ASP A 69 23.99 0.31 17.68
C ASP A 69 24.07 0.65 16.20
N LEU A 70 23.41 -0.16 15.38
CA LEU A 70 23.24 0.10 13.96
C LEU A 70 21.84 0.62 13.72
N LEU A 71 21.75 1.78 13.08
CA LEU A 71 20.49 2.38 12.68
C LEU A 71 20.29 2.13 11.18
N LEU A 72 19.24 1.38 10.86
CA LEU A 72 18.88 1.06 9.48
C LEU A 72 17.73 1.93 9.03
N LYS A 73 18.03 2.91 8.21
CA LYS A 73 17.00 3.75 7.59
C LYS A 73 16.34 2.97 6.47
N VAL A 74 15.01 2.87 6.50
CA VAL A 74 14.28 2.11 5.49
C VAL A 74 13.80 3.00 4.36
N HIS A 75 13.89 2.48 3.15
CA HIS A 75 13.27 3.02 1.95
C HIS A 75 12.22 2.02 1.49
N VAL A 76 10.97 2.47 1.47
CA VAL A 76 9.83 1.62 1.19
C VAL A 76 9.52 1.63 -0.31
N GLY A 77 9.46 0.47 -0.92
CA GLY A 77 9.09 0.33 -2.32
C GLY A 77 7.62 0.62 -2.57
N THR A 78 7.26 0.67 -3.84
CA THR A 78 5.89 0.91 -4.27
C THR A 78 5.17 -0.41 -4.53
N ARG A 79 3.83 -0.39 -4.37
CA ARG A 79 2.97 -1.48 -4.81
C ARG A 79 2.04 -0.92 -5.89
N PRO A 80 2.05 -1.50 -7.11
CA PRO A 80 1.21 -0.98 -8.20
C PRO A 80 -0.26 -0.87 -7.80
N GLY A 81 -0.86 0.28 -8.11
CA GLY A 81 -2.25 0.55 -7.80
C GLY A 81 -2.52 1.05 -6.38
N TYR A 82 -1.51 1.10 -5.52
CA TYR A 82 -1.65 1.57 -4.14
C TYR A 82 -0.79 2.80 -3.89
N GLU A 83 -1.37 3.82 -3.29
CA GLU A 83 -0.63 4.99 -2.81
C GLU A 83 -0.86 5.09 -1.32
N ARG A 84 0.22 5.07 -0.54
CA ARG A 84 0.16 5.16 0.91
C ARG A 84 0.33 6.60 1.37
N LYS A 85 -0.54 7.03 2.28
CA LYS A 85 -0.41 8.31 2.99
C LYS A 85 -0.66 8.06 4.47
N GLY A 86 0.42 7.99 5.24
CA GLY A 86 0.34 7.61 6.64
C GLY A 86 -0.18 6.19 6.80
N MET A 87 -1.29 6.02 7.49
CA MET A 87 -1.95 4.72 7.65
C MET A 87 -3.03 4.45 6.60
N ASP A 88 -3.34 5.42 5.76
CA ASP A 88 -4.36 5.25 4.73
C ASP A 88 -3.73 4.84 3.40
N VAL A 89 -4.48 4.13 2.59
CA VAL A 89 -4.09 3.77 1.23
C VAL A 89 -5.16 4.22 0.25
N TYR A 90 -4.71 4.61 -0.94
CA TYR A 90 -5.55 5.14 -2.00
C TYR A 90 -5.41 4.27 -3.22
N THR A 91 -6.55 3.84 -3.76
CA THR A 91 -6.63 2.97 -4.95
C THR A 91 -7.69 3.48 -5.89
N SER A 92 -7.72 2.93 -7.10
CA SER A 92 -8.79 3.17 -8.08
C SER A 92 -9.31 1.84 -8.57
N THR A 93 -10.60 1.77 -8.84
CA THR A 93 -11.23 0.57 -9.40
C THR A 93 -12.09 0.96 -10.58
N GLU A 94 -11.87 0.32 -11.74
CA GLU A 94 -12.73 0.48 -12.89
C GLU A 94 -13.98 -0.36 -12.71
N VAL A 95 -15.12 0.23 -13.04
CA VAL A 95 -16.41 -0.48 -13.03
C VAL A 95 -17.06 -0.36 -14.41
N PRO A 96 -17.85 -1.37 -14.83
CA PRO A 96 -18.59 -1.28 -16.07
C PRO A 96 -19.57 -0.10 -16.04
N PHE A 97 -19.70 0.58 -17.15
CA PHE A 97 -20.65 1.67 -17.34
C PHE A 97 -22.07 1.26 -16.89
N THR A 98 -22.50 0.07 -17.27
CA THR A 98 -23.84 -0.43 -16.91
C THR A 98 -24.02 -0.58 -15.40
N THR A 99 -23.00 -1.04 -14.70
CA THR A 99 -23.04 -1.16 -13.23
C THR A 99 -23.07 0.20 -12.57
N ALA A 100 -22.34 1.16 -13.09
CA ALA A 100 -22.38 2.54 -12.57
C ALA A 100 -23.77 3.16 -12.71
N VAL A 101 -24.42 2.93 -13.86
CA VAL A 101 -25.74 3.50 -14.15
C VAL A 101 -26.83 2.79 -13.38
N LEU A 102 -26.85 1.47 -13.38
CA LEU A 102 -27.93 0.67 -12.81
C LEU A 102 -27.73 0.30 -11.33
N GLY A 103 -26.52 0.51 -10.82
CA GLY A 103 -26.15 -0.02 -9.52
C GLY A 103 -25.81 -1.50 -9.57
N GLY A 104 -25.31 -2.02 -8.50
CA GLY A 104 -24.91 -3.42 -8.39
C GLY A 104 -23.76 -3.60 -7.42
N GLU A 105 -23.16 -4.77 -7.45
CA GLU A 105 -22.03 -5.09 -6.61
C GLU A 105 -20.75 -5.15 -7.42
N ILE A 106 -19.66 -4.69 -6.82
CA ILE A 106 -18.31 -4.78 -7.39
C ILE A 106 -17.38 -5.45 -6.39
N ILE A 107 -16.35 -6.07 -6.92
CA ILE A 107 -15.28 -6.63 -6.12
C ILE A 107 -14.10 -5.66 -6.13
N VAL A 108 -13.65 -5.26 -4.93
CA VAL A 108 -12.54 -4.33 -4.77
C VAL A 108 -11.37 -5.05 -4.09
N PRO A 109 -10.20 -5.09 -4.74
CA PRO A 109 -9.00 -5.62 -4.09
C PRO A 109 -8.56 -4.72 -2.94
N THR A 110 -8.15 -5.34 -1.82
CA THR A 110 -7.55 -4.64 -0.70
C THR A 110 -6.25 -5.32 -0.30
N LEU A 111 -5.51 -4.71 0.59
CA LEU A 111 -4.31 -5.34 1.17
C LEU A 111 -4.63 -6.66 1.88
N TYR A 112 -5.88 -6.85 2.28
CA TYR A 112 -6.33 -8.01 3.07
C TYR A 112 -7.24 -8.94 2.28
N GLY A 113 -7.20 -8.86 0.96
CA GLY A 113 -8.04 -9.64 0.08
C GLY A 113 -9.18 -8.83 -0.53
N ASN A 114 -9.99 -9.48 -1.33
CA ASN A 114 -11.09 -8.82 -2.03
C ASN A 114 -12.27 -8.59 -1.12
N VAL A 115 -12.93 -7.45 -1.28
CA VAL A 115 -14.18 -7.15 -0.60
C VAL A 115 -15.25 -6.82 -1.63
N SER A 116 -16.51 -7.13 -1.29
CA SER A 116 -17.66 -6.77 -2.12
C SER A 116 -18.19 -5.41 -1.69
N CYS A 117 -18.39 -4.52 -2.64
CA CYS A 117 -18.95 -3.20 -2.39
C CYS A 117 -20.23 -3.02 -3.22
N LYS A 118 -21.26 -2.48 -2.58
CA LYS A 118 -22.51 -2.16 -3.26
C LYS A 118 -22.43 -0.75 -3.83
N LEU A 119 -22.71 -0.62 -5.13
CA LEU A 119 -22.84 0.68 -5.79
C LEU A 119 -24.30 1.03 -5.96
N ARG A 120 -24.63 2.28 -5.68
CA ARG A 120 -25.96 2.81 -5.92
C ARG A 120 -26.13 3.12 -7.41
N GLU A 121 -27.37 3.07 -7.87
CA GLU A 121 -27.76 3.53 -9.19
C GLU A 121 -27.28 4.97 -9.41
N GLY A 122 -26.71 5.25 -10.58
CA GLY A 122 -26.20 6.57 -10.91
C GLY A 122 -24.86 6.93 -10.27
N THR A 123 -24.03 5.93 -9.96
CA THR A 123 -22.68 6.17 -9.46
C THR A 123 -21.85 6.97 -10.46
N ARG A 124 -21.28 8.06 -10.01
CA ARG A 124 -20.47 8.95 -10.85
C ARG A 124 -19.00 8.56 -10.85
N CYS A 125 -18.34 8.79 -11.97
CA CYS A 125 -16.89 8.70 -12.07
C CYS A 125 -16.24 9.63 -11.05
N GLY A 126 -15.22 9.11 -10.35
CA GLY A 126 -14.54 9.90 -9.32
C GLY A 126 -15.13 9.76 -7.92
N LEU A 127 -16.24 9.05 -7.76
CA LEU A 127 -16.78 8.75 -6.44
C LEU A 127 -15.72 8.05 -5.60
N LYS A 128 -15.53 8.49 -4.37
CA LYS A 128 -14.62 7.84 -3.42
C LYS A 128 -15.41 7.03 -2.41
N ILE A 129 -15.00 5.79 -2.24
CA ILE A 129 -15.57 4.86 -1.25
C ILE A 129 -14.52 4.64 -0.19
N ARG A 130 -14.91 4.81 1.08
CA ARG A 130 -14.05 4.49 2.22
C ARG A 130 -14.29 3.06 2.66
N LEU A 131 -13.20 2.29 2.69
CA LEU A 131 -13.20 0.94 3.26
C LEU A 131 -12.51 1.01 4.61
N ALA A 132 -13.30 1.07 5.67
CA ALA A 132 -12.79 1.23 7.03
C ALA A 132 -11.91 0.04 7.44
N GLY A 133 -10.77 0.34 8.06
CA GLY A 133 -9.85 -0.67 8.56
C GLY A 133 -9.09 -1.45 7.49
N LYS A 134 -9.08 -0.99 6.23
CA LYS A 134 -8.36 -1.66 5.14
C LYS A 134 -7.04 -0.97 4.79
N GLY A 135 -6.60 -0.01 5.59
CA GLY A 135 -5.32 0.65 5.45
C GLY A 135 -4.19 -0.06 6.19
N ILE A 136 -3.17 0.72 6.50
CA ILE A 136 -1.96 0.24 7.17
C ILE A 136 -2.17 0.22 8.68
N VAL A 137 -1.64 -0.79 9.33
CA VAL A 137 -1.69 -0.92 10.78
C VAL A 137 -0.82 0.15 11.46
N SER A 138 -1.23 0.59 12.64
CA SER A 138 -0.40 1.46 13.48
C SER A 138 0.78 0.67 14.06
N MET A 139 1.99 1.23 13.99
CA MET A 139 3.15 0.63 14.66
C MET A 139 2.97 0.55 16.17
N LYS A 140 2.22 1.49 16.73
CA LYS A 140 2.03 1.60 18.18
C LYS A 140 0.96 0.69 18.72
N ASP A 141 -0.08 0.40 17.90
CA ASP A 141 -1.21 -0.42 18.32
C ASP A 141 -1.68 -1.28 17.14
N PRO A 142 -1.38 -2.59 17.16
CA PRO A 142 -1.74 -3.48 16.06
C PRO A 142 -3.26 -3.67 15.88
N LYS A 143 -4.07 -3.19 16.79
CA LYS A 143 -5.53 -3.21 16.67
C LYS A 143 -6.07 -2.03 15.85
N VAL A 144 -5.26 -0.99 15.65
CA VAL A 144 -5.65 0.21 14.92
C VAL A 144 -5.11 0.13 13.51
N LYS A 145 -5.99 0.29 12.53
CA LYS A 145 -5.64 0.34 11.11
C LYS A 145 -6.21 1.61 10.50
N GLY A 146 -5.52 2.14 9.52
CA GLY A 146 -6.07 3.17 8.65
C GLY A 146 -7.12 2.61 7.71
N ASP A 147 -7.51 3.40 6.74
CA ASP A 147 -8.57 3.08 5.80
C ASP A 147 -8.04 2.98 4.38
N GLN A 148 -8.79 2.33 3.51
CA GLN A 148 -8.56 2.38 2.08
C GLN A 148 -9.63 3.27 1.44
N TYR A 149 -9.19 4.19 0.61
CA TYR A 149 -10.08 5.03 -0.19
C TYR A 149 -10.00 4.56 -1.64
N VAL A 150 -11.14 4.22 -2.20
CA VAL A 150 -11.25 3.70 -3.56
C VAL A 150 -11.94 4.73 -4.43
N THR A 151 -11.24 5.21 -5.46
CA THR A 151 -11.83 6.09 -6.45
C THR A 151 -12.44 5.24 -7.57
N ILE A 152 -13.71 5.43 -7.83
CA ILE A 152 -14.43 4.72 -8.88
C ILE A 152 -14.11 5.37 -10.23
N GLN A 153 -13.59 4.57 -11.16
CA GLN A 153 -13.40 4.95 -12.56
C GLN A 153 -14.41 4.16 -13.39
N ILE A 154 -15.00 4.81 -14.37
CA ILE A 154 -15.99 4.16 -15.22
C ILE A 154 -15.34 3.75 -16.52
N ALA A 155 -15.39 2.47 -16.83
CA ALA A 155 -14.83 1.92 -18.06
C ALA A 155 -15.72 2.27 -19.24
N VAL A 156 -15.10 2.78 -20.30
CA VAL A 156 -15.78 2.92 -21.59
C VAL A 156 -15.59 1.59 -22.33
N PRO A 157 -16.68 0.88 -22.65
CA PRO A 157 -16.57 -0.42 -23.33
C PRO A 157 -15.85 -0.29 -24.67
N GLN A 158 -15.00 -1.27 -24.97
CA GLN A 158 -14.25 -1.32 -26.23
C GLN A 158 -14.72 -2.55 -27.02
N ASN A 159 -14.52 -2.52 -28.33
CA ASN A 159 -14.78 -3.65 -29.21
C ASN A 159 -16.22 -4.22 -29.10
N LEU A 160 -17.19 -3.31 -29.09
CA LEU A 160 -18.59 -3.69 -29.00
C LEU A 160 -19.06 -4.45 -30.24
N THR A 161 -19.90 -5.47 -30.01
CA THR A 161 -20.62 -6.16 -31.11
C THR A 161 -21.60 -5.20 -31.76
N ALA A 162 -22.06 -5.56 -32.99
CA ALA A 162 -23.08 -4.79 -33.66
C ALA A 162 -24.38 -4.73 -32.85
N GLU A 163 -24.74 -5.83 -32.21
CA GLU A 163 -25.93 -5.88 -31.34
C GLU A 163 -25.77 -4.92 -30.13
N ALA A 164 -24.62 -4.95 -29.48
CA ALA A 164 -24.37 -4.03 -28.33
C ALA A 164 -24.45 -2.58 -28.75
N LYS A 165 -23.89 -2.22 -29.90
CA LYS A 165 -24.00 -0.83 -30.42
C LYS A 165 -25.45 -0.46 -30.70
N GLU A 166 -26.24 -1.35 -31.25
CA GLU A 166 -27.65 -1.08 -31.52
C GLU A 166 -28.43 -0.86 -30.23
N LYS A 167 -28.21 -1.71 -29.23
CA LYS A 167 -28.84 -1.54 -27.91
C LYS A 167 -28.41 -0.21 -27.24
N LEU A 168 -27.17 0.17 -27.41
CA LEU A 168 -26.67 1.43 -26.86
C LEU A 168 -27.32 2.63 -27.57
N ARG A 169 -27.54 2.55 -28.89
CA ARG A 169 -28.28 3.60 -29.62
C ARG A 169 -29.71 3.71 -29.14
N GLU A 170 -30.39 2.57 -28.92
CA GLU A 170 -31.73 2.53 -28.34
C GLU A 170 -31.77 3.19 -26.96
N PHE A 171 -30.77 2.89 -26.12
CA PHE A 171 -30.62 3.52 -24.82
C PHE A 171 -30.45 5.05 -24.95
N ALA A 172 -29.57 5.50 -25.84
CA ALA A 172 -29.35 6.92 -26.08
C ALA A 172 -30.63 7.65 -26.50
N ALA A 173 -31.39 7.01 -27.41
CA ALA A 173 -32.67 7.56 -27.86
C ALA A 173 -33.69 7.64 -26.73
N ALA A 174 -33.75 6.63 -25.87
CA ALA A 174 -34.64 6.61 -24.71
C ALA A 174 -34.28 7.71 -23.72
N CYS A 175 -32.99 7.97 -23.49
CA CYS A 175 -32.54 9.06 -22.63
C CYS A 175 -32.97 10.43 -23.18
N GLU A 176 -32.89 10.62 -24.49
CA GLU A 176 -33.28 11.87 -25.14
C GLU A 176 -34.77 12.12 -24.97
N LYS A 177 -35.62 11.12 -25.10
CA LYS A 177 -37.04 11.21 -24.85
C LYS A 177 -37.36 11.65 -23.41
N GLY A 178 -36.59 11.12 -22.44
CA GLY A 178 -36.80 11.44 -21.03
C GLY A 178 -36.48 12.88 -20.66
N ARG A 179 -35.80 13.62 -21.53
CA ARG A 179 -35.46 15.03 -21.31
C ARG A 179 -36.56 16.01 -21.72
N ARG A 180 -37.58 15.52 -22.38
CA ARG A 180 -38.64 16.37 -22.89
C ARG A 180 -39.77 16.60 -21.89
#